data_888b482bce34f3621e6f793a68aec111
#
_entry.id   888b482bce34f3621e6f793a68aec111
#
_cell.length_a   1.000
_cell.length_b   1.000
_cell.length_c   1.000
_cell.angle_alpha   90.00
_cell.angle_beta   90.00
_cell.angle_gamma   90.00
#
_symmetry.space_group_name_H-M   'P 1'
#
loop_
_entity.id
_entity.type
_entity.pdbx_description
1 polymer ?
#
loop_
_entity_poly.entity_id
_entity_poly.type
_entity_poly.pdbx_seq_one_letter_code
_entity_poly.pdbx_strand_id
1 'polypeptide(L)'
;REFDVVICGGGVSGCTAAIAAARSGASVLVVEQNGYLGGSLTACGVGPMMTFHAGEKQVIRGIMQELVDALKARGWSSGHVADTKQYTSTITPFSAEGLKLILDEKLRQAGCEVLFHTFLGHVNVEDGAICSITVCNKDGLHELSGRVFVDATGDGDLAAWSGETMTKGRPEDGAAQPMTMNVKYCGVDTERLKSYVLAHPERFFRLAPHMELFRVTEPVDLEGFDEEFKQAKQEGRLSISRENILMFGTGRDGEYILNTTRIVEHDATDAVSLSEAEYLGRKQCAELD
;
A
#
# COMPACT_ATOMS: atom_id res chain seq x y z
N ARG A 1 10.20 -26.33 13.24
CA ARG A 1 10.98 -25.26 13.89
C ARG A 1 10.04 -24.44 14.76
N GLU A 2 10.49 -24.07 15.92
CA GLU A 2 9.74 -23.20 16.84
C GLU A 2 10.37 -21.81 16.84
N PHE A 3 9.54 -20.77 16.81
CA PHE A 3 9.95 -19.37 16.86
C PHE A 3 9.31 -18.68 18.06
N ASP A 4 9.95 -17.67 18.60
CA ASP A 4 9.32 -16.84 19.63
C ASP A 4 8.15 -16.04 19.02
N VAL A 5 8.31 -15.53 17.79
CA VAL A 5 7.30 -14.75 17.09
C VAL A 5 7.12 -15.23 15.66
N VAL A 6 5.89 -15.55 15.27
CA VAL A 6 5.51 -15.84 13.89
C VAL A 6 4.59 -14.71 13.40
N ILE A 7 4.96 -14.08 12.29
CA ILE A 7 4.24 -12.94 11.72
C ILE A 7 3.62 -13.37 10.39
N CYS A 8 2.31 -13.31 10.30
CA CYS A 8 1.56 -13.60 9.09
C CYS A 8 1.35 -12.33 8.29
N GLY A 9 2.04 -12.22 7.17
CA GLY A 9 2.06 -11.06 6.27
C GLY A 9 3.34 -10.23 6.37
N GLY A 10 4.06 -10.11 5.26
CA GLY A 10 5.28 -9.32 5.09
C GLY A 10 5.01 -7.90 4.59
N GLY A 11 3.83 -7.34 4.88
CA GLY A 11 3.52 -5.94 4.66
C GLY A 11 4.35 -5.02 5.57
N VAL A 12 4.15 -3.70 5.46
CA VAL A 12 4.92 -2.72 6.26
C VAL A 12 4.75 -2.96 7.75
N SER A 13 3.54 -3.26 8.21
CA SER A 13 3.25 -3.56 9.62
C SER A 13 3.98 -4.83 10.08
N GLY A 14 3.91 -5.90 9.29
CA GLY A 14 4.62 -7.16 9.60
C GLY A 14 6.14 -7.00 9.61
N CYS A 15 6.70 -6.29 8.62
CA CYS A 15 8.13 -6.00 8.57
C CYS A 15 8.61 -5.18 9.77
N THR A 16 7.86 -4.14 10.16
CA THR A 16 8.22 -3.32 11.32
C THR A 16 8.08 -4.08 12.64
N ALA A 17 7.05 -4.93 12.78
CA ALA A 17 6.88 -5.82 13.92
C ALA A 17 8.04 -6.83 13.99
N ALA A 18 8.43 -7.43 12.87
CA ALA A 18 9.55 -8.37 12.78
C ALA A 18 10.88 -7.74 13.24
N ILE A 19 11.21 -6.57 12.70
CA ILE A 19 12.43 -5.84 13.07
C ILE A 19 12.42 -5.48 14.57
N ALA A 20 11.27 -5.03 15.08
CA ALA A 20 11.15 -4.67 16.50
C ALA A 20 11.31 -5.89 17.43
N ALA A 21 10.64 -6.99 17.13
CA ALA A 21 10.74 -8.23 17.89
C ALA A 21 12.18 -8.81 17.88
N ALA A 22 12.80 -8.88 16.69
CA ALA A 22 14.15 -9.37 16.56
C ALA A 22 15.19 -8.50 17.29
N ARG A 23 15.05 -7.17 17.22
CA ARG A 23 15.89 -6.24 18.00
C ARG A 23 15.71 -6.38 19.52
N SER A 24 14.58 -6.94 19.94
CA SER A 24 14.31 -7.27 21.36
C SER A 24 14.84 -8.66 21.75
N GLY A 25 15.51 -9.38 20.84
CA GLY A 25 16.14 -10.67 21.10
C GLY A 25 15.28 -11.90 20.79
N ALA A 26 14.09 -11.71 20.19
CA ALA A 26 13.22 -12.82 19.79
C ALA A 26 13.70 -13.48 18.49
N SER A 27 13.52 -14.80 18.37
CA SER A 27 13.58 -15.50 17.09
C SER A 27 12.29 -15.24 16.31
N VAL A 28 12.43 -14.74 15.08
CA VAL A 28 11.28 -14.22 14.30
C VAL A 28 11.21 -14.90 12.95
N LEU A 29 9.99 -15.36 12.59
CA LEU A 29 9.64 -15.82 11.25
C LEU A 29 8.55 -14.91 10.68
N VAL A 30 8.73 -14.46 9.44
CA VAL A 30 7.71 -13.79 8.63
C VAL A 30 7.24 -14.73 7.53
N VAL A 31 5.92 -14.90 7.41
CA VAL A 31 5.26 -15.64 6.33
C VAL A 31 4.67 -14.64 5.34
N GLU A 32 5.09 -14.69 4.06
CA GLU A 32 4.66 -13.75 3.02
C GLU A 32 4.22 -14.50 1.76
N GLN A 33 3.01 -14.20 1.28
CA GLN A 33 2.45 -14.84 0.08
C GLN A 33 3.12 -14.44 -1.23
N ASN A 34 3.66 -13.23 -1.29
CA ASN A 34 4.39 -12.73 -2.45
C ASN A 34 5.86 -13.15 -2.42
N GLY A 35 6.58 -12.94 -3.52
CA GLY A 35 8.04 -13.13 -3.61
C GLY A 35 8.84 -11.92 -3.11
N TYR A 36 8.22 -10.97 -2.44
CA TYR A 36 8.83 -9.73 -1.93
C TYR A 36 8.00 -9.13 -0.79
N LEU A 37 8.64 -8.31 0.02
CA LEU A 37 8.06 -7.61 1.16
C LEU A 37 7.44 -6.26 0.78
N GLY A 38 6.69 -5.68 1.72
CA GLY A 38 6.18 -4.31 1.67
C GLY A 38 4.66 -4.20 1.48
N GLY A 39 3.96 -5.29 1.16
CA GLY A 39 2.50 -5.35 1.09
C GLY A 39 1.91 -4.26 0.20
N SER A 40 1.02 -3.41 0.75
CA SER A 40 0.34 -2.36 -0.02
C SER A 40 1.28 -1.37 -0.71
N LEU A 41 2.45 -1.09 -0.12
CA LEU A 41 3.44 -0.17 -0.70
C LEU A 41 4.21 -0.77 -1.88
N THR A 42 4.18 -2.09 -2.06
CA THR A 42 4.92 -2.78 -3.13
C THR A 42 4.00 -3.62 -4.02
N ALA A 43 3.23 -4.55 -3.45
CA ALA A 43 2.32 -5.42 -4.21
C ALA A 43 1.14 -4.66 -4.80
N CYS A 44 0.52 -3.77 -4.02
CA CYS A 44 -0.65 -3.01 -4.48
C CYS A 44 -0.26 -1.68 -5.16
N GLY A 45 1.03 -1.34 -5.23
CA GLY A 45 1.51 -0.11 -5.88
C GLY A 45 1.01 1.17 -5.21
N VAL A 46 0.66 1.12 -3.93
CA VAL A 46 0.23 2.32 -3.19
C VAL A 46 1.43 3.23 -2.95
N GLY A 47 1.37 4.43 -3.43
CA GLY A 47 2.33 5.50 -3.18
C GLY A 47 1.65 6.85 -3.28
N PRO A 48 2.18 7.87 -2.61
CA PRO A 48 3.27 7.90 -1.63
C PRO A 48 2.85 7.38 -0.24
N MET A 49 3.82 7.21 0.70
CA MET A 49 3.47 6.95 2.11
C MET A 49 2.83 8.20 2.71
N MET A 50 1.69 8.03 3.35
CA MET A 50 0.89 9.09 4.01
C MET A 50 0.56 8.67 5.45
N THR A 51 0.83 9.45 6.46
CA THR A 51 1.70 10.63 6.56
C THR A 51 2.60 10.45 7.79
N PHE A 52 3.76 11.06 7.80
CA PHE A 52 4.66 11.03 8.95
C PHE A 52 4.43 12.21 9.92
N HIS A 53 3.65 13.21 9.50
CA HIS A 53 3.46 14.45 10.24
C HIS A 53 2.00 14.76 10.57
N ALA A 54 1.80 15.40 11.71
CA ALA A 54 0.56 16.08 12.07
C ALA A 54 0.88 17.58 12.14
N GLY A 55 0.49 18.34 11.13
CA GLY A 55 0.98 19.71 10.92
C GLY A 55 2.49 19.69 10.70
N GLU A 56 3.21 20.53 11.45
CA GLU A 56 4.67 20.62 11.39
C GLU A 56 5.39 19.56 12.25
N LYS A 57 4.63 18.87 13.14
CA LYS A 57 5.20 17.89 14.05
C LYS A 57 5.31 16.52 13.42
N GLN A 58 6.52 16.00 13.32
CA GLN A 58 6.73 14.60 12.93
C GLN A 58 6.30 13.67 14.07
N VAL A 59 5.28 12.82 13.81
CA VAL A 59 4.69 11.88 14.77
C VAL A 59 5.08 10.43 14.51
N ILE A 60 5.40 10.06 13.28
CA ILE A 60 5.90 8.72 12.90
C ILE A 60 7.42 8.78 12.81
N ARG A 61 8.10 7.96 13.61
CA ARG A 61 9.57 7.89 13.73
C ARG A 61 10.03 6.43 13.85
N GLY A 62 11.27 6.21 14.29
CA GLY A 62 11.84 4.89 14.54
C GLY A 62 12.02 4.09 13.24
N ILE A 63 11.64 2.83 13.22
CA ILE A 63 11.91 1.89 12.11
C ILE A 63 11.40 2.44 10.77
N MET A 64 10.20 3.06 10.74
CA MET A 64 9.68 3.63 9.50
C MET A 64 10.55 4.81 8.99
N GLN A 65 11.09 5.64 9.89
CA GLN A 65 12.02 6.69 9.51
C GLN A 65 13.34 6.11 8.98
N GLU A 66 13.84 5.05 9.60
CA GLU A 66 15.05 4.36 9.12
C GLU A 66 14.87 3.81 7.67
N LEU A 67 13.67 3.34 7.31
CA LEU A 67 13.37 2.92 5.94
C LEU A 67 13.41 4.10 4.97
N VAL A 68 12.81 5.23 5.35
CA VAL A 68 12.83 6.45 4.53
C VAL A 68 14.26 6.97 4.36
N ASP A 69 15.05 6.99 5.42
CA ASP A 69 16.44 7.44 5.36
C ASP A 69 17.31 6.53 4.47
N ALA A 70 17.09 5.21 4.53
CA ALA A 70 17.76 4.26 3.66
C ALA A 70 17.37 4.42 2.18
N LEU A 71 16.10 4.71 1.89
CA LEU A 71 15.63 5.03 0.54
C LEU A 71 16.24 6.34 0.04
N LYS A 72 16.28 7.39 0.88
CA LYS A 72 16.89 8.68 0.55
C LYS A 72 18.38 8.55 0.25
N ALA A 73 19.10 7.79 1.06
CA ALA A 73 20.55 7.59 0.87
C ALA A 73 20.90 6.96 -0.48
N ARG A 74 19.94 6.27 -1.12
CA ARG A 74 20.09 5.64 -2.44
C ARG A 74 19.42 6.42 -3.58
N GLY A 75 18.85 7.59 -3.31
CA GLY A 75 18.12 8.38 -4.29
C GLY A 75 16.78 7.76 -4.69
N TRP A 76 16.20 6.92 -3.84
CA TRP A 76 14.93 6.23 -4.07
C TRP A 76 13.73 6.85 -3.35
N SER A 77 13.95 7.97 -2.67
CA SER A 77 12.93 8.82 -2.06
C SER A 77 13.44 10.25 -1.94
N SER A 78 12.57 11.22 -2.15
CA SER A 78 12.84 12.63 -1.81
C SER A 78 12.72 12.91 -0.31
N GLY A 79 12.23 11.95 0.47
CA GLY A 79 11.85 12.12 1.88
C GLY A 79 10.46 12.74 2.00
N HIS A 80 10.22 13.39 3.14
CA HIS A 80 8.94 14.02 3.41
C HIS A 80 8.82 15.35 2.67
N VAL A 81 7.78 15.49 1.86
CA VAL A 81 7.42 16.71 1.14
C VAL A 81 6.00 17.13 1.52
N ALA A 82 5.66 18.40 1.34
CA ALA A 82 4.33 18.90 1.63
C ALA A 82 3.29 18.26 0.68
N ASP A 83 2.12 17.91 1.19
CA ASP A 83 1.03 17.45 0.35
C ASP A 83 0.33 18.64 -0.33
N THR A 84 0.47 18.74 -1.63
CA THR A 84 -0.13 19.85 -2.43
C THR A 84 -1.64 19.82 -2.42
N LYS A 85 -2.25 18.65 -2.18
CA LYS A 85 -3.71 18.46 -2.11
C LYS A 85 -4.28 18.69 -0.71
N GLN A 86 -3.40 18.82 0.29
CA GLN A 86 -3.78 19.05 1.69
C GLN A 86 -4.66 17.94 2.32
N TYR A 87 -4.61 16.71 1.78
CA TYR A 87 -5.24 15.56 2.44
C TYR A 87 -4.52 15.20 3.73
N THR A 88 -3.20 15.37 3.71
CA THR A 88 -2.32 15.13 4.84
C THR A 88 -1.32 16.28 4.98
N SER A 89 -0.57 16.33 6.07
CA SER A 89 0.46 17.37 6.25
C SER A 89 1.65 17.15 5.31
N THR A 90 2.06 15.90 5.14
CA THR A 90 3.18 15.51 4.27
C THR A 90 2.90 14.18 3.58
N ILE A 91 3.55 13.99 2.46
CA ILE A 91 3.65 12.73 1.75
C ILE A 91 5.12 12.35 1.63
N THR A 92 5.39 11.06 1.39
CA THR A 92 6.74 10.55 1.22
C THR A 92 6.80 9.71 -0.04
N PRO A 93 7.15 10.30 -1.17
CA PRO A 93 7.35 9.60 -2.43
C PRO A 93 8.54 8.64 -2.35
N PHE A 94 8.42 7.47 -2.98
CA PHE A 94 9.47 6.46 -2.93
C PHE A 94 9.41 5.52 -4.13
N SER A 95 10.52 4.81 -4.39
CA SER A 95 10.57 3.69 -5.32
C SER A 95 10.10 2.41 -4.63
N ALA A 96 9.04 1.78 -5.13
CA ALA A 96 8.55 0.50 -4.61
C ALA A 96 9.61 -0.62 -4.76
N GLU A 97 10.33 -0.64 -5.89
CA GLU A 97 11.43 -1.60 -6.10
C GLU A 97 12.60 -1.37 -5.12
N GLY A 98 12.91 -0.09 -4.86
CA GLY A 98 13.87 0.26 -3.82
C GLY A 98 13.44 -0.19 -2.43
N LEU A 99 12.15 -0.04 -2.10
CA LEU A 99 11.61 -0.46 -0.80
C LEU A 99 11.70 -1.97 -0.59
N LYS A 100 11.40 -2.80 -1.63
CA LYS A 100 11.57 -4.26 -1.56
C LYS A 100 12.98 -4.63 -1.10
N LEU A 101 13.99 -4.06 -1.75
CA LEU A 101 15.39 -4.34 -1.41
C LEU A 101 15.76 -3.85 0.00
N ILE A 102 15.31 -2.66 0.40
CA ILE A 102 15.58 -2.13 1.75
C ILE A 102 14.95 -3.02 2.83
N LEU A 103 13.73 -3.50 2.62
CA LEU A 103 13.06 -4.40 3.56
C LEU A 103 13.78 -5.73 3.69
N ASP A 104 14.21 -6.34 2.58
CA ASP A 104 15.02 -7.57 2.60
C ASP A 104 16.30 -7.40 3.42
N GLU A 105 17.02 -6.30 3.19
CA GLU A 105 18.25 -6.00 3.92
C GLU A 105 18.01 -5.76 5.40
N LYS A 106 16.95 -5.00 5.75
CA LYS A 106 16.65 -4.67 7.15
C LYS A 106 16.21 -5.87 7.96
N LEU A 107 15.36 -6.76 7.38
CA LEU A 107 14.96 -7.98 8.06
C LEU A 107 16.14 -8.94 8.26
N ARG A 108 16.98 -9.12 7.23
CA ARG A 108 18.19 -9.94 7.34
C ARG A 108 19.18 -9.39 8.35
N GLN A 109 19.41 -8.07 8.36
CA GLN A 109 20.27 -7.41 9.36
C GLN A 109 19.75 -7.57 10.79
N ALA A 110 18.41 -7.61 10.96
CA ALA A 110 17.79 -7.86 12.27
C ALA A 110 17.82 -9.35 12.68
N GLY A 111 18.15 -10.26 11.77
CA GLY A 111 18.17 -11.70 12.03
C GLY A 111 16.82 -12.39 11.86
N CYS A 112 15.86 -11.74 11.18
CA CYS A 112 14.57 -12.36 10.87
C CYS A 112 14.70 -13.41 9.76
N GLU A 113 13.97 -14.53 9.90
CA GLU A 113 13.72 -15.47 8.81
C GLU A 113 12.47 -15.05 8.04
N VAL A 114 12.43 -15.27 6.72
CA VAL A 114 11.29 -14.98 5.85
C VAL A 114 10.99 -16.18 4.97
N LEU A 115 9.74 -16.60 4.92
CA LEU A 115 9.22 -17.57 3.95
C LEU A 115 8.36 -16.83 2.93
N PHE A 116 8.91 -16.66 1.73
CA PHE A 116 8.18 -16.12 0.57
C PHE A 116 7.32 -17.18 -0.11
N HIS A 117 6.39 -16.73 -0.95
CA HIS A 117 5.46 -17.60 -1.68
C HIS A 117 4.78 -18.62 -0.76
N THR A 118 4.43 -18.17 0.43
CA THR A 118 3.88 -18.99 1.50
C THR A 118 2.58 -18.39 2.00
N PHE A 119 1.49 -19.10 1.77
CA PHE A 119 0.14 -18.67 2.16
C PHE A 119 -0.23 -19.21 3.53
N LEU A 120 -0.85 -18.40 4.39
CA LEU A 120 -1.58 -18.87 5.55
C LEU A 120 -2.76 -19.73 5.05
N GLY A 121 -2.87 -20.96 5.53
CA GLY A 121 -3.92 -21.91 5.10
C GLY A 121 -4.88 -22.31 6.20
N HIS A 122 -4.42 -22.30 7.45
CA HIS A 122 -5.25 -22.62 8.61
C HIS A 122 -4.61 -22.11 9.91
N VAL A 123 -5.43 -21.92 10.94
CA VAL A 123 -5.01 -21.52 12.28
C VAL A 123 -5.47 -22.58 13.28
N ASN A 124 -4.54 -23.18 14.01
CA ASN A 124 -4.82 -24.18 15.02
C ASN A 124 -4.93 -23.52 16.40
N VAL A 125 -6.11 -23.64 17.01
CA VAL A 125 -6.43 -23.04 18.31
C VAL A 125 -6.74 -24.13 19.32
N GLU A 126 -6.10 -24.12 20.48
CA GLU A 126 -6.37 -24.98 21.61
C GLU A 126 -6.54 -24.13 22.86
N ASP A 127 -7.56 -24.40 23.65
CA ASP A 127 -7.87 -23.69 24.90
C ASP A 127 -7.90 -22.15 24.76
N GLY A 128 -8.35 -21.63 23.59
CA GLY A 128 -8.45 -20.21 23.32
C GLY A 128 -7.12 -19.52 22.96
N ALA A 129 -6.07 -20.29 22.69
CA ALA A 129 -4.79 -19.78 22.24
C ALA A 129 -4.38 -20.39 20.89
N ILE A 130 -3.77 -19.59 20.02
CA ILE A 130 -3.17 -20.08 18.79
C ILE A 130 -1.90 -20.87 19.15
N CYS A 131 -1.85 -22.17 18.83
CA CYS A 131 -0.70 -23.02 19.07
C CYS A 131 0.17 -23.21 17.83
N SER A 132 -0.43 -23.22 16.66
CA SER A 132 0.29 -23.28 15.38
C SER A 132 -0.54 -22.72 14.24
N ILE A 133 0.12 -22.52 13.10
CA ILE A 133 -0.54 -22.23 11.82
C ILE A 133 -0.15 -23.27 10.79
N THR A 134 -1.06 -23.60 9.89
CA THR A 134 -0.76 -24.36 8.68
C THR A 134 -0.53 -23.40 7.52
N VAL A 135 0.58 -23.56 6.83
CA VAL A 135 0.92 -22.78 5.64
C VAL A 135 1.01 -23.68 4.42
N CYS A 136 0.72 -23.07 3.25
CA CYS A 136 0.87 -23.73 1.94
C CYS A 136 1.95 -23.00 1.14
N ASN A 137 2.92 -23.75 0.64
CA ASN A 137 3.99 -23.21 -0.20
C ASN A 137 4.41 -24.23 -1.30
N LYS A 138 5.57 -23.99 -1.94
CA LYS A 138 6.02 -24.75 -3.10
C LYS A 138 6.20 -26.25 -2.83
N ASP A 139 6.57 -26.65 -1.63
CA ASP A 139 6.81 -28.04 -1.23
C ASP A 139 5.67 -28.65 -0.38
N GLY A 140 4.52 -27.96 -0.30
CA GLY A 140 3.29 -28.53 0.25
C GLY A 140 2.77 -27.78 1.48
N LEU A 141 2.08 -28.52 2.33
CA LEU A 141 1.52 -28.01 3.59
C LEU A 141 2.51 -28.23 4.73
N HIS A 142 2.74 -27.19 5.52
CA HIS A 142 3.63 -27.23 6.67
C HIS A 142 2.95 -26.61 7.88
N GLU A 143 3.21 -27.19 9.03
CA GLU A 143 2.81 -26.63 10.33
C GLU A 143 3.97 -25.84 10.92
N LEU A 144 3.67 -24.62 11.36
CA LEU A 144 4.61 -23.69 11.99
C LEU A 144 4.13 -23.36 13.39
N SER A 145 5.00 -23.59 14.37
CA SER A 145 4.71 -23.31 15.79
C SER A 145 5.44 -22.04 16.24
N GLY A 146 4.80 -21.29 17.13
CA GLY A 146 5.33 -20.08 17.70
C GLY A 146 4.76 -19.81 19.09
N ARG A 147 5.44 -18.98 19.86
CA ARG A 147 4.95 -18.56 21.20
C ARG A 147 3.99 -17.37 21.09
N VAL A 148 4.20 -16.52 20.08
CA VAL A 148 3.37 -15.36 19.78
C VAL A 148 3.11 -15.31 18.28
N PHE A 149 1.87 -15.07 17.90
CA PHE A 149 1.46 -14.88 16.51
C PHE A 149 1.02 -13.43 16.30
N VAL A 150 1.47 -12.82 15.20
CA VAL A 150 1.12 -11.44 14.83
C VAL A 150 0.35 -11.47 13.53
N ASP A 151 -0.86 -10.95 13.52
CA ASP A 151 -1.64 -10.74 12.32
C ASP A 151 -1.20 -9.45 11.62
N ALA A 152 -0.63 -9.60 10.44
CA ALA A 152 -0.26 -8.54 9.51
C ALA A 152 -0.71 -8.87 8.07
N THR A 153 -1.76 -9.69 7.95
CA THR A 153 -2.26 -10.21 6.66
C THR A 153 -2.92 -9.14 5.79
N GLY A 154 -3.36 -8.03 6.40
CA GLY A 154 -4.06 -6.94 5.72
C GLY A 154 -5.57 -6.99 5.95
N ASP A 155 -6.18 -8.17 5.88
CA ASP A 155 -7.61 -8.37 6.09
C ASP A 155 -7.95 -9.04 7.45
N GLY A 156 -6.93 -9.34 8.27
CA GLY A 156 -7.11 -9.96 9.58
C GLY A 156 -7.39 -11.46 9.50
N ASP A 157 -6.82 -12.16 8.51
CA ASP A 157 -7.07 -13.57 8.26
C ASP A 157 -6.69 -14.46 9.45
N LEU A 158 -5.57 -14.16 10.11
CA LEU A 158 -5.12 -14.91 11.27
C LEU A 158 -6.13 -14.79 12.43
N ALA A 159 -6.59 -13.57 12.70
CA ALA A 159 -7.57 -13.30 13.75
C ALA A 159 -8.94 -13.91 13.43
N ALA A 160 -9.41 -13.73 12.18
CA ALA A 160 -10.70 -14.28 11.75
C ALA A 160 -10.71 -15.81 11.83
N TRP A 161 -9.64 -16.47 11.39
CA TRP A 161 -9.56 -17.94 11.38
C TRP A 161 -9.22 -18.53 12.75
N SER A 162 -8.77 -17.71 13.70
CA SER A 162 -8.65 -18.12 15.10
C SER A 162 -9.99 -18.08 15.86
N GLY A 163 -11.05 -17.58 15.24
CA GLY A 163 -12.39 -17.49 15.84
C GLY A 163 -12.66 -16.18 16.55
N GLU A 164 -11.79 -15.17 16.40
CA GLU A 164 -12.00 -13.84 16.97
C GLU A 164 -13.16 -13.11 16.30
N THR A 165 -13.83 -12.25 17.07
CA THR A 165 -14.93 -11.43 16.53
C THR A 165 -14.39 -10.34 15.63
N MET A 166 -14.76 -10.39 14.36
CA MET A 166 -14.36 -9.42 13.35
C MET A 166 -15.50 -8.45 13.02
N THR A 167 -15.14 -7.19 12.78
CA THR A 167 -16.06 -6.19 12.24
C THR A 167 -15.66 -5.90 10.79
N LYS A 168 -16.62 -6.05 9.88
CA LYS A 168 -16.40 -5.82 8.45
C LYS A 168 -17.47 -4.91 7.87
N GLY A 169 -17.02 -3.96 7.04
CA GLY A 169 -17.90 -3.00 6.40
C GLY A 169 -18.52 -1.97 7.35
N ARG A 170 -19.35 -1.12 6.81
CA ARG A 170 -20.09 -0.14 7.59
C ARG A 170 -21.37 -0.75 8.19
N PRO A 171 -21.83 -0.24 9.35
CA PRO A 171 -22.97 -0.85 10.07
C PRO A 171 -24.28 -0.87 9.28
N GLU A 172 -24.51 0.10 8.39
CA GLU A 172 -25.77 0.32 7.71
C GLU A 172 -26.09 -0.75 6.66
N ASP A 173 -25.08 -1.23 5.93
CA ASP A 173 -25.25 -2.13 4.79
C ASP A 173 -24.14 -3.17 4.63
N GLY A 174 -23.15 -3.17 5.52
CA GLY A 174 -22.00 -4.07 5.47
C GLY A 174 -21.00 -3.75 4.35
N ALA A 175 -21.17 -2.64 3.62
CA ALA A 175 -20.30 -2.31 2.50
C ALA A 175 -18.88 -1.96 2.97
N ALA A 176 -17.89 -2.61 2.40
CA ALA A 176 -16.47 -2.33 2.61
C ALA A 176 -16.01 -1.13 1.77
N GLN A 177 -14.82 -0.64 2.06
CA GLN A 177 -14.15 0.36 1.23
C GLN A 177 -13.99 -0.16 -0.21
N PRO A 178 -14.17 0.70 -1.23
CA PRO A 178 -13.91 0.31 -2.61
C PRO A 178 -12.48 -0.18 -2.81
N MET A 179 -12.31 -1.25 -3.59
CA MET A 179 -10.99 -1.68 -4.02
C MET A 179 -10.44 -0.77 -5.13
N THR A 180 -9.12 -0.69 -5.23
CA THR A 180 -8.43 0.07 -6.26
C THR A 180 -7.32 -0.78 -6.86
N MET A 181 -7.22 -0.80 -8.19
CA MET A 181 -6.04 -1.26 -8.90
C MET A 181 -5.26 -0.02 -9.37
N ASN A 182 -4.05 0.16 -8.86
CA ASN A 182 -3.20 1.27 -9.27
C ASN A 182 -2.56 0.96 -10.62
N VAL A 183 -2.47 1.97 -11.48
CA VAL A 183 -1.74 1.87 -12.75
C VAL A 183 -0.56 2.84 -12.73
N LYS A 184 0.58 2.38 -13.24
CA LYS A 184 1.78 3.19 -13.34
C LYS A 184 1.99 3.62 -14.79
N TYR A 185 2.18 4.92 -14.99
CA TYR A 185 2.58 5.52 -16.26
C TYR A 185 4.02 5.98 -16.20
N CYS A 186 4.74 5.79 -17.30
CA CYS A 186 6.11 6.24 -17.51
C CYS A 186 6.19 7.09 -18.77
N GLY A 187 7.17 7.99 -18.80
CA GLY A 187 7.38 8.88 -19.95
C GLY A 187 6.40 10.06 -19.98
N VAL A 188 5.77 10.40 -18.86
CA VAL A 188 4.98 11.61 -18.73
C VAL A 188 5.91 12.83 -18.76
N ASP A 189 5.60 13.80 -19.61
CA ASP A 189 6.28 15.09 -19.65
C ASP A 189 5.85 15.92 -18.43
N THR A 190 6.61 15.79 -17.33
CA THR A 190 6.34 16.43 -16.05
C THR A 190 6.30 17.97 -16.17
N GLU A 191 7.20 18.56 -16.94
CA GLU A 191 7.28 20.02 -17.13
C GLU A 191 6.06 20.54 -17.88
N ARG A 192 5.65 19.83 -18.94
CA ARG A 192 4.44 20.17 -19.70
C ARG A 192 3.18 20.03 -18.84
N LEU A 193 3.07 18.94 -18.06
CA LEU A 193 1.97 18.71 -17.14
C LEU A 193 1.88 19.85 -16.12
N LYS A 194 2.99 20.17 -15.47
CA LYS A 194 3.09 21.22 -14.46
C LYS A 194 2.74 22.60 -15.04
N SER A 195 3.29 22.91 -16.21
CA SER A 195 3.00 24.16 -16.92
C SER A 195 1.53 24.29 -17.29
N TYR A 196 0.90 23.20 -17.73
CA TYR A 196 -0.53 23.18 -18.05
C TYR A 196 -1.40 23.45 -16.81
N VAL A 197 -1.13 22.77 -15.70
CA VAL A 197 -1.85 22.96 -14.43
C VAL A 197 -1.73 24.42 -13.95
N LEU A 198 -0.52 24.98 -13.99
CA LEU A 198 -0.25 26.36 -13.56
C LEU A 198 -0.92 27.41 -14.48
N ALA A 199 -1.10 27.10 -15.75
CA ALA A 199 -1.75 27.98 -16.73
C ALA A 199 -3.30 27.94 -16.63
N HIS A 200 -3.85 26.86 -16.05
CA HIS A 200 -5.30 26.63 -15.98
C HIS A 200 -5.78 26.33 -14.56
N PRO A 201 -5.52 27.20 -13.57
CA PRO A 201 -5.89 26.96 -12.16
C PRO A 201 -7.41 26.76 -11.98
N GLU A 202 -8.24 27.35 -12.84
CA GLU A 202 -9.70 27.20 -12.83
C GLU A 202 -10.15 25.76 -13.10
N ARG A 203 -9.34 24.94 -13.77
CA ARG A 203 -9.62 23.54 -14.07
C ARG A 203 -9.12 22.58 -12.96
N PHE A 204 -8.32 23.09 -12.02
CA PHE A 204 -7.73 22.35 -10.92
C PHE A 204 -8.11 23.00 -9.59
N PHE A 205 -9.42 23.18 -9.38
CA PHE A 205 -9.97 23.94 -8.26
C PHE A 205 -9.53 23.40 -6.87
N ARG A 206 -9.19 22.09 -6.76
CA ARG A 206 -8.69 21.52 -5.52
C ARG A 206 -7.24 21.95 -5.24
N LEU A 207 -6.45 22.21 -6.27
CA LEU A 207 -5.09 22.74 -6.17
C LEU A 207 -5.04 24.25 -6.13
N ALA A 208 -6.06 24.93 -6.67
CA ALA A 208 -6.09 26.39 -6.84
C ALA A 208 -5.71 27.18 -5.57
N PRO A 209 -6.16 26.81 -4.35
CA PRO A 209 -5.76 27.50 -3.12
C PRO A 209 -4.26 27.33 -2.77
N HIS A 210 -3.57 26.36 -3.38
CA HIS A 210 -2.21 25.94 -3.04
C HIS A 210 -1.26 25.94 -4.24
N MET A 211 -1.57 26.75 -5.29
CA MET A 211 -0.77 26.80 -6.53
C MET A 211 0.70 27.17 -6.31
N GLU A 212 1.00 28.03 -5.35
CA GLU A 212 2.39 28.37 -5.04
C GLU A 212 3.13 27.18 -4.44
N LEU A 213 2.47 26.41 -3.59
CA LEU A 213 3.03 25.16 -3.06
C LEU A 213 3.23 24.14 -4.19
N PHE A 214 2.23 23.95 -5.06
CA PHE A 214 2.30 23.07 -6.22
C PHE A 214 3.47 23.45 -7.16
N ARG A 215 3.72 24.76 -7.37
CA ARG A 215 4.81 25.26 -8.21
C ARG A 215 6.17 24.76 -7.77
N VAL A 216 6.43 24.67 -6.45
CA VAL A 216 7.75 24.39 -5.88
C VAL A 216 7.91 22.96 -5.36
N THR A 217 6.81 22.19 -5.24
CA THR A 217 6.86 20.83 -4.72
C THR A 217 7.24 19.84 -5.82
N GLU A 218 8.14 18.94 -5.50
CA GLU A 218 8.54 17.80 -6.31
C GLU A 218 8.61 16.52 -5.44
N PRO A 219 8.15 15.38 -5.96
CA PRO A 219 7.49 15.18 -7.25
C PRO A 219 6.07 15.78 -7.27
N VAL A 220 5.53 15.93 -8.48
CA VAL A 220 4.20 16.49 -8.70
C VAL A 220 3.13 15.47 -8.32
N ASP A 221 2.20 15.91 -7.45
CA ASP A 221 0.96 15.19 -7.15
C ASP A 221 -0.23 16.06 -7.52
N LEU A 222 -1.24 15.47 -8.13
CA LEU A 222 -2.43 16.23 -8.49
C LEU A 222 -3.72 15.41 -8.44
N GLU A 223 -4.82 16.14 -8.29
CA GLU A 223 -6.19 15.69 -8.50
C GLU A 223 -6.86 16.68 -9.44
N GLY A 224 -7.46 16.19 -10.54
CA GLY A 224 -8.07 17.05 -11.53
C GLY A 224 -8.50 16.31 -12.79
N PHE A 225 -8.60 17.05 -13.90
CA PHE A 225 -9.13 16.57 -15.18
C PHE A 225 -10.62 16.17 -15.09
N ASP A 226 -11.39 16.89 -14.27
CA ASP A 226 -12.80 16.59 -13.98
C ASP A 226 -13.64 16.66 -15.25
N GLU A 227 -13.39 17.63 -16.15
CA GLU A 227 -14.15 17.80 -17.39
C GLU A 227 -13.85 16.71 -18.40
N GLU A 228 -12.59 16.36 -18.59
CA GLU A 228 -12.16 15.27 -19.47
C GLU A 228 -12.70 13.92 -18.97
N PHE A 229 -12.66 13.73 -17.66
CA PHE A 229 -13.17 12.51 -17.02
C PHE A 229 -14.70 12.39 -17.24
N LYS A 230 -15.44 13.49 -17.02
CA LYS A 230 -16.88 13.57 -17.25
C LYS A 230 -17.24 13.32 -18.71
N GLN A 231 -16.52 13.93 -19.64
CA GLN A 231 -16.71 13.73 -21.07
C GLN A 231 -16.49 12.27 -21.46
N ALA A 232 -15.39 11.65 -21.02
CA ALA A 232 -15.08 10.27 -21.30
C ALA A 232 -16.16 9.32 -20.76
N LYS A 233 -16.76 9.61 -19.60
CA LYS A 233 -17.91 8.85 -19.07
C LYS A 233 -19.15 9.03 -19.94
N GLN A 234 -19.47 10.24 -20.40
CA GLN A 234 -20.61 10.50 -21.28
C GLN A 234 -20.48 9.79 -22.64
N GLU A 235 -19.25 9.66 -23.13
CA GLU A 235 -18.92 8.94 -24.37
C GLU A 235 -18.86 7.42 -24.17
N GLY A 236 -19.05 6.93 -22.94
CA GLY A 236 -19.01 5.48 -22.62
C GLY A 236 -17.61 4.88 -22.63
N ARG A 237 -16.55 5.71 -22.60
CA ARG A 237 -15.14 5.27 -22.54
C ARG A 237 -14.67 4.90 -21.14
N LEU A 238 -15.30 5.49 -20.09
CA LEU A 238 -14.97 5.23 -18.70
C LEU A 238 -16.18 4.65 -17.95
N SER A 239 -15.97 3.50 -17.28
CA SER A 239 -16.94 2.88 -16.38
C SER A 239 -16.66 3.19 -14.89
N ILE A 240 -15.62 3.94 -14.59
CA ILE A 240 -15.09 4.18 -13.25
C ILE A 240 -16.03 5.10 -12.46
N SER A 241 -16.42 4.70 -11.24
CA SER A 241 -17.30 5.47 -10.35
C SER A 241 -16.56 6.58 -9.57
N ARG A 242 -15.73 7.37 -10.27
CA ARG A 242 -15.05 8.58 -9.77
C ARG A 242 -15.40 9.76 -10.68
N GLU A 243 -14.93 10.96 -10.29
CA GLU A 243 -15.19 12.21 -11.00
C GLU A 243 -13.93 12.81 -11.64
N ASN A 244 -12.74 12.28 -11.30
CA ASN A 244 -11.46 12.87 -11.67
C ASN A 244 -10.33 11.86 -11.62
N ILE A 245 -9.16 12.29 -12.11
CA ILE A 245 -7.89 11.57 -11.97
C ILE A 245 -7.22 11.98 -10.67
N LEU A 246 -6.76 10.99 -9.90
CA LEU A 246 -5.86 11.16 -8.77
C LEU A 246 -4.53 10.50 -9.13
N MET A 247 -3.45 11.30 -9.17
CA MET A 247 -2.13 10.82 -9.55
C MET A 247 -1.03 11.34 -8.63
N PHE A 248 0.01 10.52 -8.48
CA PHE A 248 1.15 10.74 -7.59
C PHE A 248 2.46 10.47 -8.31
N GLY A 249 3.39 11.42 -8.27
CA GLY A 249 4.74 11.20 -8.72
C GLY A 249 5.51 10.26 -7.79
N THR A 250 6.31 9.36 -8.34
CA THR A 250 7.07 8.37 -7.54
C THR A 250 8.43 8.87 -7.06
N GLY A 251 8.85 10.05 -7.48
CA GLY A 251 10.20 10.57 -7.27
C GLY A 251 11.18 10.21 -8.40
N ARG A 252 10.71 9.47 -9.43
CA ARG A 252 11.40 9.34 -10.71
C ARG A 252 10.72 10.24 -11.73
N ASP A 253 11.51 11.00 -12.47
CA ASP A 253 10.95 11.90 -13.48
C ASP A 253 10.12 11.14 -14.51
N GLY A 254 8.96 11.69 -14.84
CA GLY A 254 8.01 11.10 -15.79
C GLY A 254 7.34 9.80 -15.33
N GLU A 255 7.51 9.36 -14.06
CA GLU A 255 6.84 8.18 -13.51
C GLU A 255 5.75 8.56 -12.51
N TYR A 256 4.52 8.13 -12.78
CA TYR A 256 3.34 8.45 -11.98
C TYR A 256 2.51 7.20 -11.67
N ILE A 257 1.94 7.18 -10.47
CA ILE A 257 0.92 6.19 -10.07
C ILE A 257 -0.44 6.89 -10.12
N LEU A 258 -1.38 6.30 -10.87
CA LEU A 258 -2.78 6.71 -10.87
C LEU A 258 -3.56 5.83 -9.88
N ASN A 259 -4.05 6.46 -8.82
CA ASN A 259 -4.98 5.88 -7.86
C ASN A 259 -6.41 6.32 -8.23
N THR A 260 -6.89 5.87 -9.39
CA THR A 260 -8.09 6.41 -10.03
C THR A 260 -9.18 5.36 -10.23
N THR A 261 -8.85 4.08 -10.41
CA THR A 261 -9.86 3.02 -10.51
C THR A 261 -10.67 2.91 -9.22
N ARG A 262 -11.89 2.39 -9.32
CA ARG A 262 -12.78 2.24 -8.17
C ARG A 262 -13.72 1.07 -8.38
N ILE A 263 -13.46 -0.03 -7.70
CA ILE A 263 -14.24 -1.25 -7.73
C ILE A 263 -15.10 -1.28 -6.46
N VAL A 264 -16.40 -1.19 -6.62
CA VAL A 264 -17.40 -1.17 -5.55
C VAL A 264 -18.20 -2.48 -5.53
N GLU A 265 -18.90 -2.76 -4.43
CA GLU A 265 -19.80 -3.90 -4.28
C GLU A 265 -19.10 -5.26 -4.39
N HIS A 266 -17.81 -5.29 -4.07
CA HIS A 266 -17.00 -6.51 -4.01
C HIS A 266 -16.39 -6.71 -2.62
N ASP A 267 -16.22 -7.97 -2.25
CA ASP A 267 -15.67 -8.41 -0.96
C ASP A 267 -14.26 -8.97 -1.16
N ALA A 268 -13.25 -8.28 -0.62
CA ALA A 268 -11.86 -8.72 -0.72
C ALA A 268 -11.54 -9.98 0.09
N THR A 269 -12.42 -10.37 1.03
CA THR A 269 -12.28 -11.59 1.85
C THR A 269 -12.98 -12.81 1.25
N ASP A 270 -13.66 -12.63 0.11
CA ASP A 270 -14.23 -13.71 -0.69
C ASP A 270 -13.43 -13.91 -1.98
N ALA A 271 -12.91 -15.11 -2.19
CA ALA A 271 -11.98 -15.40 -3.29
C ALA A 271 -12.62 -15.22 -4.68
N VAL A 272 -13.91 -15.50 -4.83
CA VAL A 272 -14.61 -15.35 -6.12
C VAL A 272 -14.85 -13.87 -6.38
N SER A 273 -15.35 -13.13 -5.39
CA SER A 273 -15.56 -11.68 -5.46
C SER A 273 -14.26 -10.93 -5.73
N LEU A 274 -13.15 -11.30 -5.06
CA LEU A 274 -11.83 -10.72 -5.30
C LEU A 274 -11.34 -10.99 -6.73
N SER A 275 -11.58 -12.20 -7.26
CA SER A 275 -11.22 -12.55 -8.64
C SER A 275 -11.97 -11.69 -9.67
N GLU A 276 -13.26 -11.46 -9.47
CA GLU A 276 -14.05 -10.56 -10.32
C GLU A 276 -13.56 -9.11 -10.22
N ALA A 277 -13.23 -8.64 -9.01
CA ALA A 277 -12.65 -7.32 -8.79
C ALA A 277 -11.32 -7.11 -9.53
N GLU A 278 -10.50 -8.17 -9.64
CA GLU A 278 -9.26 -8.18 -10.42
C GLU A 278 -9.51 -7.96 -11.93
N TYR A 279 -10.53 -8.61 -12.51
CA TYR A 279 -10.92 -8.38 -13.91
C TYR A 279 -11.41 -6.95 -14.14
N LEU A 280 -12.29 -6.46 -13.25
CA LEU A 280 -12.82 -5.10 -13.32
C LEU A 280 -11.72 -4.05 -13.15
N GLY A 281 -10.78 -4.27 -12.23
CA GLY A 281 -9.65 -3.38 -12.00
C GLY A 281 -8.78 -3.24 -13.25
N ARG A 282 -8.40 -4.35 -13.89
CA ARG A 282 -7.63 -4.33 -15.15
C ARG A 282 -8.39 -3.66 -16.29
N LYS A 283 -9.72 -3.89 -16.40
CA LYS A 283 -10.56 -3.19 -17.38
C LYS A 283 -10.53 -1.68 -17.15
N GLN A 284 -10.73 -1.24 -15.90
CA GLN A 284 -10.70 0.19 -15.56
C GLN A 284 -9.30 0.81 -15.78
N CYS A 285 -8.21 0.07 -15.54
CA CYS A 285 -6.86 0.54 -15.89
C CYS A 285 -6.70 0.76 -17.40
N ALA A 286 -7.22 -0.15 -18.23
CA ALA A 286 -7.20 0.00 -19.69
C ALA A 286 -8.11 1.14 -20.20
N GLU A 287 -9.17 1.49 -19.48
CA GLU A 287 -10.02 2.63 -19.81
C GLU A 287 -9.33 3.98 -19.52
N LEU A 288 -8.32 4.02 -18.65
CA LEU A 288 -7.55 5.22 -18.33
C LEU A 288 -6.43 5.52 -19.35
N ASP A 289 -6.10 4.57 -20.20
CA ASP A 289 -5.10 4.70 -21.29
C ASP A 289 -5.75 5.34 -22.53
#